data_be099ded1822d1c8b5494d063d86a410
#
_entry.id   be099ded1822d1c8b5494d063d86a410
#
_cell.length_a   1.000
_cell.length_b   1.000
_cell.length_c   1.000
_cell.angle_alpha   90.00
_cell.angle_beta   90.00
_cell.angle_gamma   90.00
#
_symmetry.space_group_name_H-M   'P 1'
#
loop_
_entity.id
_entity.type
_entity.pdbx_description
1 polymer ?
#
loop_
_entity_poly.entity_id
_entity_poly.type
_entity_poly.pdbx_seq_one_letter_code
_entity_poly.pdbx_strand_id
1 'polypeptide(L)'
;MIQQDHLQIFDLTLTVRSPLFIGDGRMYTKAEYLYCTRNGRASLLDEQKFFTFLTDRGLIDRYIQFMLCNQSNLRDFLTEDCGVSDADLNALIRYTIEAGDAVDSNRTNPPKNLYTFQRDAYGKAYIPGSSLKGALRTVWLLQAVRADQSTGHSLASDDNAAFPEEQYINQLHLRLQKDGSIASDAVNSLFRGVQVSDSKPIPNERMALCGKFDVLPDGSFPKNSKKGIPLFRECAIPGAAVHFKLTLDQSVLKGRITKESLMDAIQQFDGYYKQTYRARFKAPSGAVNLPQQPHLILGGGSGFFAKSCLLYTSPSPRDM
;
A
#
# COMPACT_ATOMS: atom_id res chain seq x y z
N MET A 1 -25.00 10.89 -20.81
CA MET A 1 -23.67 10.25 -20.89
C MET A 1 -23.02 10.84 -22.13
N ILE A 2 -22.01 11.68 -21.98
CA ILE A 2 -21.26 12.21 -23.14
C ILE A 2 -20.31 11.10 -23.55
N GLN A 3 -20.68 10.33 -24.55
CA GLN A 3 -19.81 9.32 -25.15
C GLN A 3 -18.84 10.04 -26.05
N GLN A 4 -17.62 10.27 -25.60
CA GLN A 4 -16.54 10.65 -26.48
C GLN A 4 -16.03 9.37 -27.12
N ASP A 5 -16.16 9.20 -28.42
CA ASP A 5 -15.91 7.97 -29.18
C ASP A 5 -14.53 7.34 -28.96
N HIS A 6 -13.55 8.09 -28.42
CA HIS A 6 -12.20 7.61 -28.12
C HIS A 6 -11.97 7.23 -26.66
N LEU A 7 -12.90 7.54 -25.74
CA LEU A 7 -12.78 7.23 -24.31
C LEU A 7 -13.62 6.01 -23.95
N GLN A 8 -12.97 4.98 -23.50
CA GLN A 8 -13.60 3.77 -22.94
C GLN A 8 -13.55 3.84 -21.41
N ILE A 9 -14.71 3.90 -20.76
CA ILE A 9 -14.80 4.04 -19.29
C ILE A 9 -15.38 2.76 -18.70
N PHE A 10 -14.67 2.19 -17.74
CA PHE A 10 -15.03 0.97 -17.05
C PHE A 10 -15.16 1.22 -15.55
N ASP A 11 -16.17 0.65 -14.93
CA ASP A 11 -16.23 0.51 -13.48
C ASP A 11 -15.39 -0.70 -13.07
N LEU A 12 -14.44 -0.47 -12.16
CA LEU A 12 -13.50 -1.47 -11.68
C LEU A 12 -13.72 -1.69 -10.18
N THR A 13 -13.86 -2.94 -9.79
CA THR A 13 -13.95 -3.32 -8.38
C THR A 13 -12.79 -4.23 -8.01
N LEU A 14 -12.02 -3.83 -7.01
CA LEU A 14 -10.99 -4.65 -6.38
C LEU A 14 -11.55 -5.24 -5.08
N THR A 15 -11.42 -6.55 -4.88
CA THR A 15 -11.69 -7.18 -3.60
C THR A 15 -10.37 -7.43 -2.86
N VAL A 16 -10.23 -6.86 -1.70
CA VAL A 16 -9.06 -7.07 -0.83
C VAL A 16 -9.06 -8.54 -0.37
N ARG A 17 -7.93 -9.25 -0.57
CA ARG A 17 -7.78 -10.67 -0.21
C ARG A 17 -6.81 -10.89 0.94
N SER A 18 -5.89 -9.97 1.14
CA SER A 18 -4.98 -9.92 2.29
C SER A 18 -4.93 -8.49 2.81
N PRO A 19 -4.49 -8.24 4.05
CA PRO A 19 -4.38 -6.88 4.56
C PRO A 19 -3.63 -5.97 3.59
N LEU A 20 -4.30 -4.93 3.12
CA LEU A 20 -3.76 -4.00 2.13
C LEU A 20 -3.39 -2.70 2.82
N PHE A 21 -2.12 -2.29 2.71
CA PHE A 21 -1.60 -1.05 3.25
C PHE A 21 -1.17 -0.08 2.15
N ILE A 22 -1.73 1.11 2.16
CA ILE A 22 -1.27 2.25 1.37
C ILE A 22 -1.07 3.42 2.31
N GLY A 23 0.19 3.67 2.69
CA GLY A 23 0.52 4.68 3.67
C GLY A 23 0.44 6.10 3.13
N ASP A 24 0.08 7.03 4.02
CA ASP A 24 0.13 8.48 3.79
C ASP A 24 1.49 9.10 4.12
N GLY A 25 2.47 8.27 4.51
CA GLY A 25 3.80 8.68 4.93
C GLY A 25 3.91 9.05 6.41
N ARG A 26 2.81 9.06 7.17
CA ARG A 26 2.81 9.38 8.59
C ARG A 26 3.05 8.15 9.46
N MET A 27 3.75 8.38 10.56
CA MET A 27 3.99 7.39 11.60
C MET A 27 3.71 8.04 12.94
N TYR A 28 2.87 7.42 13.74
CA TYR A 28 2.57 7.83 15.11
C TYR A 28 3.27 6.93 16.11
N THR A 29 3.87 7.55 17.12
CA THR A 29 4.45 6.85 18.27
C THR A 29 3.40 6.65 19.36
N LYS A 30 3.68 5.83 20.35
CA LYS A 30 2.76 5.60 21.49
C LYS A 30 2.40 6.87 22.30
N ALA A 31 3.16 7.95 22.12
CA ALA A 31 2.91 9.26 22.76
C ALA A 31 1.93 10.14 21.95
N GLU A 32 1.51 9.71 20.75
CA GLU A 32 0.74 10.54 19.83
C GLU A 32 -0.65 9.95 19.51
N TYR A 33 -0.98 8.77 20.06
CA TYR A 33 -2.32 8.18 19.92
C TYR A 33 -2.80 7.57 21.23
N LEU A 34 -4.11 7.48 21.40
CA LEU A 34 -4.72 6.82 22.56
C LEU A 34 -4.90 5.35 22.27
N TYR A 35 -4.40 4.50 23.14
CA TYR A 35 -4.61 3.06 23.05
C TYR A 35 -5.45 2.57 24.21
N CYS A 36 -6.53 1.86 23.92
CA CYS A 36 -7.38 1.23 24.93
C CYS A 36 -7.14 -0.28 24.95
N THR A 37 -6.48 -0.75 25.99
CA THR A 37 -6.15 -2.18 26.15
C THR A 37 -7.37 -3.08 26.30
N ARG A 38 -8.47 -2.55 26.88
CA ARG A 38 -9.70 -3.34 27.15
C ARG A 38 -10.41 -3.77 25.88
N ASN A 39 -10.42 -2.94 24.84
CA ASN A 39 -11.14 -3.22 23.61
C ASN A 39 -10.22 -3.30 22.37
N GLY A 40 -8.90 -3.20 22.56
CA GLY A 40 -7.94 -3.30 21.47
C GLY A 40 -8.12 -2.19 20.42
N ARG A 41 -8.44 -0.96 20.81
CA ARG A 41 -8.66 0.16 19.90
C ARG A 41 -7.55 1.19 20.02
N ALA A 42 -7.08 1.67 18.87
CA ALA A 42 -6.20 2.81 18.77
C ALA A 42 -6.98 4.02 18.22
N SER A 43 -6.95 5.13 18.95
CA SER A 43 -7.63 6.36 18.56
C SER A 43 -6.61 7.43 18.23
N LEU A 44 -6.66 7.93 17.01
CA LEU A 44 -5.83 9.03 16.57
C LEU A 44 -6.50 10.35 16.92
N LEU A 45 -5.70 11.25 17.45
CA LEU A 45 -6.16 12.55 17.90
C LEU A 45 -6.24 13.55 16.74
N ASP A 46 -7.14 14.50 16.86
CA ASP A 46 -7.10 15.73 16.09
C ASP A 46 -5.98 16.61 16.66
N GLU A 47 -4.90 16.74 15.91
CA GLU A 47 -3.68 17.41 16.36
C GLU A 47 -3.94 18.86 16.83
N GLN A 48 -4.80 19.59 16.10
CA GLN A 48 -5.11 20.96 16.44
C GLN A 48 -5.94 21.06 17.73
N LYS A 49 -6.98 20.24 17.86
CA LYS A 49 -7.79 20.19 19.09
C LYS A 49 -6.95 19.75 20.28
N PHE A 50 -6.10 18.75 20.10
CA PHE A 50 -5.24 18.26 21.17
C PHE A 50 -4.25 19.32 21.64
N PHE A 51 -3.60 20.04 20.71
CA PHE A 51 -2.68 21.10 21.06
C PHE A 51 -3.39 22.26 21.78
N THR A 52 -4.56 22.68 21.29
CA THR A 52 -5.40 23.68 21.96
C THR A 52 -5.78 23.23 23.38
N PHE A 53 -6.22 21.99 23.53
CA PHE A 53 -6.56 21.42 24.83
C PHE A 53 -5.39 21.44 25.82
N LEU A 54 -4.18 21.04 25.36
CA LEU A 54 -2.98 21.11 26.21
C LEU A 54 -2.64 22.54 26.63
N THR A 55 -2.81 23.49 25.71
CA THR A 55 -2.55 24.93 25.98
C THR A 55 -3.54 25.45 27.00
N ASP A 56 -4.83 25.24 26.81
CA ASP A 56 -5.89 25.78 27.68
C ASP A 56 -5.83 25.19 29.09
N ARG A 57 -5.32 23.99 29.24
CA ARG A 57 -5.12 23.31 30.53
C ARG A 57 -3.73 23.50 31.15
N GLY A 58 -2.82 24.19 30.47
CA GLY A 58 -1.43 24.41 30.95
C GLY A 58 -0.63 23.10 31.03
N LEU A 59 -0.92 22.13 30.15
CA LEU A 59 -0.33 20.80 30.17
C LEU A 59 0.84 20.60 29.19
N ILE A 60 1.24 21.64 28.46
CA ILE A 60 2.28 21.53 27.41
C ILE A 60 3.61 21.05 27.99
N ASP A 61 4.10 21.65 29.05
CA ASP A 61 5.39 21.30 29.65
C ASP A 61 5.38 19.84 30.17
N ARG A 62 4.26 19.44 30.79
CA ARG A 62 4.08 18.05 31.26
C ARG A 62 4.06 17.06 30.10
N TYR A 63 3.42 17.42 28.98
CA TYR A 63 3.39 16.57 27.78
C TYR A 63 4.79 16.47 27.15
N ILE A 64 5.56 17.56 27.09
CA ILE A 64 6.95 17.53 26.62
C ILE A 64 7.78 16.57 27.49
N GLN A 65 7.67 16.66 28.82
CA GLN A 65 8.36 15.74 29.72
C GLN A 65 7.93 14.29 29.52
N PHE A 66 6.63 14.04 29.34
CA PHE A 66 6.10 12.71 29.02
C PHE A 66 6.71 12.16 27.73
N MET A 67 6.80 12.96 26.67
CA MET A 67 7.41 12.54 25.40
C MET A 67 8.90 12.17 25.55
N LEU A 68 9.63 12.92 26.37
CA LEU A 68 11.05 12.66 26.63
C LEU A 68 11.28 11.40 27.46
N CYS A 69 10.41 11.11 28.42
CA CYS A 69 10.55 9.95 29.33
C CYS A 69 10.13 8.61 28.71
N ASN A 70 9.24 8.63 27.72
CA ASN A 70 8.81 7.50 26.87
C ASN A 70 8.45 6.18 27.62
N GLN A 71 7.91 6.23 28.85
CA GLN A 71 7.67 5.05 29.68
C GLN A 71 6.22 4.55 29.68
N SER A 72 5.22 5.45 29.58
CA SER A 72 3.80 5.10 29.59
C SER A 72 3.14 5.36 28.22
N ASN A 73 1.87 4.99 28.05
CA ASN A 73 1.09 5.38 26.90
C ASN A 73 0.37 6.71 27.15
N LEU A 74 0.01 7.39 26.07
CA LEU A 74 -0.60 8.73 26.15
C LEU A 74 -1.93 8.73 26.93
N ARG A 75 -2.74 7.66 26.83
CA ARG A 75 -4.01 7.58 27.54
C ARG A 75 -3.78 7.60 29.06
N ASP A 76 -2.90 6.72 29.55
CA ASP A 76 -2.62 6.59 30.98
C ASP A 76 -2.04 7.91 31.51
N PHE A 77 -1.11 8.54 30.79
CA PHE A 77 -0.57 9.85 31.13
C PHE A 77 -1.68 10.91 31.28
N LEU A 78 -2.61 11.00 30.31
CA LEU A 78 -3.66 12.00 30.36
C LEU A 78 -4.69 11.73 31.46
N THR A 79 -5.08 10.45 31.67
CA THR A 79 -6.10 10.11 32.66
C THR A 79 -5.53 10.02 34.08
N GLU A 80 -4.40 9.35 34.28
CA GLU A 80 -3.86 9.10 35.63
C GLU A 80 -2.99 10.25 36.14
N ASP A 81 -2.09 10.74 35.27
CA ASP A 81 -1.18 11.81 35.70
C ASP A 81 -1.79 13.21 35.59
N CYS A 82 -2.62 13.45 34.56
CA CYS A 82 -3.20 14.78 34.30
C CYS A 82 -4.66 14.92 34.74
N GLY A 83 -5.34 13.83 35.12
CA GLY A 83 -6.73 13.86 35.58
C GLY A 83 -7.74 14.20 34.48
N VAL A 84 -7.43 13.91 33.21
CA VAL A 84 -8.30 14.20 32.07
C VAL A 84 -9.42 13.16 32.01
N SER A 85 -10.66 13.62 31.88
CA SER A 85 -11.82 12.73 31.81
C SER A 85 -11.91 11.97 30.47
N ASP A 86 -12.55 10.80 30.47
CA ASP A 86 -12.82 10.05 29.24
C ASP A 86 -13.70 10.86 28.25
N ALA A 87 -14.56 11.73 28.74
CA ALA A 87 -15.38 12.61 27.91
C ALA A 87 -14.50 13.63 27.16
N ASP A 88 -13.56 14.26 27.85
CA ASP A 88 -12.60 15.17 27.24
C ASP A 88 -11.73 14.45 26.20
N LEU A 89 -11.23 13.25 26.53
CA LEU A 89 -10.43 12.45 25.59
C LEU A 89 -11.20 12.11 24.32
N ASN A 90 -12.47 11.71 24.47
CA ASN A 90 -13.33 11.39 23.32
C ASN A 90 -13.55 12.59 22.40
N ALA A 91 -13.64 13.80 22.94
CA ALA A 91 -13.79 15.03 22.16
C ALA A 91 -12.56 15.35 21.30
N LEU A 92 -11.39 14.84 21.67
CA LEU A 92 -10.12 15.03 20.97
C LEU A 92 -9.90 14.00 19.85
N ILE A 93 -10.69 12.92 19.81
CA ILE A 93 -10.50 11.83 18.84
C ILE A 93 -10.91 12.30 17.44
N ARG A 94 -10.01 12.13 16.48
CA ARG A 94 -10.28 12.30 15.05
C ARG A 94 -10.96 11.07 14.46
N TYR A 95 -10.41 9.88 14.72
CA TYR A 95 -10.99 8.58 14.36
C TYR A 95 -10.35 7.46 15.17
N THR A 96 -11.02 6.31 15.19
CA THR A 96 -10.57 5.10 15.91
C THR A 96 -10.40 3.95 14.94
N ILE A 97 -9.36 3.14 15.18
CA ILE A 97 -9.02 1.95 14.40
C ILE A 97 -9.13 0.73 15.30
N GLU A 98 -9.81 -0.30 14.84
CA GLU A 98 -9.81 -1.61 15.50
C GLU A 98 -8.41 -2.24 15.39
N ALA A 99 -7.88 -2.69 16.52
CA ALA A 99 -6.56 -3.34 16.53
C ALA A 99 -6.62 -4.79 16.03
N GLY A 100 -7.82 -5.38 15.97
CA GLY A 100 -8.03 -6.74 15.48
C GLY A 100 -7.13 -7.76 16.20
N ASP A 101 -6.78 -8.81 15.50
CA ASP A 101 -5.84 -9.85 15.97
C ASP A 101 -4.37 -9.40 15.96
N ALA A 102 -4.09 -8.19 15.50
CA ALA A 102 -2.73 -7.65 15.43
C ALA A 102 -2.12 -7.40 16.81
N VAL A 103 -2.97 -7.22 17.81
CA VAL A 103 -2.56 -7.03 19.20
C VAL A 103 -2.91 -8.27 19.98
N ASP A 104 -1.89 -9.00 20.39
CA ASP A 104 -2.03 -10.10 21.35
C ASP A 104 -2.82 -9.59 22.56
N SER A 105 -3.93 -10.24 22.88
CA SER A 105 -4.80 -9.91 24.01
C SER A 105 -4.06 -9.87 25.37
N ASN A 106 -2.88 -10.47 25.43
CA ASN A 106 -1.96 -10.45 26.58
C ASN A 106 -0.98 -9.27 26.54
N ARG A 107 -1.00 -8.41 25.55
CA ARG A 107 -0.12 -7.23 25.52
C ARG A 107 -0.76 -6.08 26.27
N THR A 108 -0.20 -5.79 27.43
CA THR A 108 -0.55 -4.61 28.25
C THR A 108 -0.01 -3.30 27.63
N ASN A 109 0.96 -3.39 26.73
CA ASN A 109 1.60 -2.23 26.11
C ASN A 109 1.04 -1.95 24.71
N PRO A 110 0.77 -0.68 24.37
CA PRO A 110 0.35 -0.29 23.03
C PRO A 110 1.43 -0.59 21.98
N PRO A 111 1.05 -0.74 20.72
CA PRO A 111 2.00 -0.80 19.61
C PRO A 111 2.91 0.43 19.64
N LYS A 112 4.23 0.24 19.41
CA LYS A 112 5.17 1.37 19.48
C LYS A 112 5.01 2.35 18.32
N ASN A 113 4.93 1.84 17.09
CA ASN A 113 4.83 2.65 15.88
C ASN A 113 3.61 2.21 15.08
N LEU A 114 2.78 3.18 14.73
CA LEU A 114 1.57 3.00 13.94
C LEU A 114 1.68 3.80 12.65
N TYR A 115 1.60 3.11 11.50
CA TYR A 115 1.58 3.74 10.20
C TYR A 115 0.14 3.85 9.70
N THR A 116 -0.26 5.06 9.33
CA THR A 116 -1.63 5.34 8.89
C THR A 116 -1.83 5.06 7.41
N PHE A 117 -3.08 4.76 7.07
CA PHE A 117 -3.52 4.59 5.69
C PHE A 117 -3.80 5.95 5.05
N GLN A 118 -3.71 6.02 3.71
CA GLN A 118 -4.05 7.20 2.95
C GLN A 118 -5.50 7.61 3.17
N ARG A 119 -5.70 8.87 3.59
CA ARG A 119 -7.01 9.46 3.85
C ARG A 119 -7.18 10.78 3.11
N ASP A 120 -8.41 11.09 2.73
CA ASP A 120 -8.78 12.37 2.14
C ASP A 120 -8.86 13.49 3.20
N ALA A 121 -9.17 14.70 2.76
CA ALA A 121 -9.32 15.86 3.65
C ALA A 121 -10.44 15.70 4.69
N TYR A 122 -11.39 14.80 4.43
CA TYR A 122 -12.50 14.49 5.35
C TYR A 122 -12.18 13.31 6.27
N GLY A 123 -10.95 12.79 6.23
CA GLY A 123 -10.51 11.67 7.04
C GLY A 123 -11.01 10.29 6.57
N LYS A 124 -11.52 10.19 5.34
CA LYS A 124 -11.98 8.92 4.77
C LYS A 124 -10.84 8.18 4.08
N ALA A 125 -10.66 6.91 4.43
CA ALA A 125 -9.64 6.06 3.80
C ALA A 125 -9.99 5.80 2.33
N TYR A 126 -8.98 5.88 1.46
CA TYR A 126 -9.13 5.59 0.04
C TYR A 126 -7.82 5.09 -0.58
N ILE A 127 -7.91 4.50 -1.75
CA ILE A 127 -6.74 4.08 -2.53
C ILE A 127 -6.52 5.09 -3.65
N PRO A 128 -5.37 5.78 -3.71
CA PRO A 128 -5.05 6.65 -4.83
C PRO A 128 -5.04 5.90 -6.16
N GLY A 129 -5.64 6.48 -7.18
CA GLY A 129 -5.64 5.91 -8.53
C GLY A 129 -4.23 5.72 -9.09
N SER A 130 -3.29 6.58 -8.68
CA SER A 130 -1.87 6.45 -9.02
C SER A 130 -1.25 5.14 -8.52
N SER A 131 -1.65 4.66 -7.34
CA SER A 131 -1.19 3.38 -6.78
C SER A 131 -1.66 2.21 -7.63
N LEU A 132 -2.94 2.20 -8.02
CA LEU A 132 -3.48 1.14 -8.89
C LEU A 132 -2.90 1.24 -10.30
N LYS A 133 -2.80 2.45 -10.87
CA LYS A 133 -2.17 2.68 -12.17
C LYS A 133 -0.72 2.18 -12.19
N GLY A 134 0.05 2.42 -11.13
CA GLY A 134 1.42 1.93 -10.99
C GLY A 134 1.48 0.40 -11.01
N ALA A 135 0.57 -0.28 -10.31
CA ALA A 135 0.49 -1.74 -10.34
C ALA A 135 0.10 -2.29 -11.73
N LEU A 136 -0.89 -1.68 -12.39
CA LEU A 136 -1.28 -2.03 -13.76
C LEU A 136 -0.12 -1.85 -14.75
N ARG A 137 0.63 -0.76 -14.61
CA ARG A 137 1.84 -0.50 -15.41
C ARG A 137 2.88 -1.59 -15.21
N THR A 138 3.12 -2.00 -13.97
CA THR A 138 4.09 -3.06 -13.64
C THR A 138 3.72 -4.39 -14.26
N VAL A 139 2.47 -4.84 -14.14
CA VAL A 139 2.06 -6.14 -14.69
C VAL A 139 2.04 -6.12 -16.22
N TRP A 140 1.64 -5.01 -16.83
CA TRP A 140 1.65 -4.85 -18.28
C TRP A 140 3.08 -4.85 -18.84
N LEU A 141 4.02 -4.16 -18.17
CA LEU A 141 5.44 -4.16 -18.53
C LEU A 141 6.02 -5.58 -18.46
N LEU A 142 5.71 -6.33 -17.40
CA LEU A 142 6.14 -7.72 -17.27
C LEU A 142 5.69 -8.58 -18.47
N GLN A 143 4.42 -8.45 -18.85
CA GLN A 143 3.89 -9.18 -20.00
C GLN A 143 4.63 -8.82 -21.30
N ALA A 144 4.84 -7.51 -21.54
CA ALA A 144 5.51 -7.03 -22.75
C ALA A 144 6.96 -7.56 -22.86
N VAL A 145 7.71 -7.47 -21.77
CA VAL A 145 9.09 -7.97 -21.74
C VAL A 145 9.16 -9.49 -21.91
N ARG A 146 8.26 -10.25 -21.28
CA ARG A 146 8.24 -11.72 -21.42
C ARG A 146 7.85 -12.17 -22.84
N ALA A 147 6.94 -11.45 -23.46
CA ALA A 147 6.58 -11.72 -24.84
C ALA A 147 7.81 -11.55 -25.76
N ASP A 148 8.61 -10.52 -25.53
CA ASP A 148 9.82 -10.26 -26.30
C ASP A 148 10.94 -11.29 -26.01
N GLN A 149 11.14 -11.68 -24.75
CA GLN A 149 12.08 -12.75 -24.38
C GLN A 149 11.74 -14.09 -25.02
N SER A 150 10.44 -14.40 -25.18
CA SER A 150 10.01 -15.64 -25.84
C SER A 150 10.37 -15.68 -27.32
N THR A 151 10.62 -14.51 -27.94
CA THR A 151 11.07 -14.38 -29.34
C THR A 151 12.61 -14.43 -29.49
N GLY A 152 13.34 -14.68 -28.40
CA GLY A 152 14.79 -14.82 -28.41
C GLY A 152 15.59 -13.54 -28.14
N HIS A 153 14.91 -12.43 -27.85
CA HIS A 153 15.58 -11.20 -27.41
C HIS A 153 16.02 -11.33 -25.96
N SER A 154 17.32 -11.21 -25.73
CA SER A 154 17.89 -11.21 -24.38
C SER A 154 17.90 -9.79 -23.82
N LEU A 155 17.35 -9.58 -22.63
CA LEU A 155 17.58 -8.34 -21.86
C LEU A 155 18.97 -8.34 -21.22
N ALA A 156 19.78 -9.37 -21.46
CA ALA A 156 21.05 -9.53 -20.83
C ALA A 156 22.16 -8.86 -21.63
N SER A 157 23.01 -8.19 -20.91
CA SER A 157 24.43 -7.95 -21.17
C SER A 157 24.94 -6.60 -21.61
N ASP A 158 24.11 -5.59 -21.80
CA ASP A 158 24.70 -4.25 -21.90
C ASP A 158 24.59 -3.56 -20.54
N ASP A 159 25.73 -3.25 -19.91
CA ASP A 159 25.79 -2.41 -18.68
C ASP A 159 25.20 -1.00 -18.88
N ASN A 160 24.83 -0.67 -20.13
CA ASN A 160 24.10 0.51 -20.56
C ASN A 160 22.67 0.21 -21.03
N ALA A 161 22.10 -0.95 -20.70
CA ALA A 161 20.74 -1.29 -21.13
C ALA A 161 19.75 -0.26 -20.57
N ALA A 162 19.10 0.45 -21.49
CA ALA A 162 17.99 1.32 -21.21
C ALA A 162 16.96 0.61 -20.35
N PHE A 163 16.36 1.32 -19.37
CA PHE A 163 15.30 0.75 -18.55
C PHE A 163 14.21 0.17 -19.46
N PRO A 164 13.64 -1.01 -19.16
CA PRO A 164 12.59 -1.63 -19.99
C PRO A 164 11.41 -0.69 -20.30
N GLU A 165 11.19 0.30 -19.45
CA GLU A 165 10.19 1.33 -19.67
C GLU A 165 10.41 2.15 -20.91
N GLU A 166 11.65 2.41 -21.29
CA GLU A 166 11.98 3.16 -22.52
C GLU A 166 11.53 2.40 -23.74
N GLN A 167 11.82 1.12 -23.79
CA GLN A 167 11.52 0.28 -24.94
C GLN A 167 10.04 -0.11 -25.05
N TYR A 168 9.37 -0.44 -23.94
CA TYR A 168 8.03 -1.02 -23.96
C TYR A 168 6.91 -0.04 -23.60
N ILE A 169 7.22 1.02 -22.87
CA ILE A 169 6.20 1.97 -22.39
C ILE A 169 6.31 3.33 -23.07
N ASN A 170 7.51 3.88 -23.25
CA ASN A 170 7.70 5.23 -23.78
C ASN A 170 7.70 5.24 -25.31
N GLN A 171 6.60 4.79 -25.91
CA GLN A 171 6.46 4.55 -27.36
C GLN A 171 5.64 5.62 -28.10
N LEU A 172 5.20 6.67 -27.42
CA LEU A 172 4.54 7.79 -28.08
C LEU A 172 5.62 8.74 -28.64
N HIS A 173 5.49 9.11 -29.90
CA HIS A 173 6.43 10.01 -30.56
C HIS A 173 5.98 11.49 -30.39
N LEU A 174 5.64 11.89 -29.18
CA LEU A 174 5.14 13.23 -28.89
C LEU A 174 6.25 14.22 -28.57
N ARG A 175 7.36 13.74 -28.03
CA ARG A 175 8.53 14.54 -27.70
C ARG A 175 9.78 13.84 -28.17
N LEU A 176 10.56 14.55 -28.99
CA LEU A 176 11.86 14.08 -29.48
C LEU A 176 13.00 14.80 -28.77
N GLN A 177 14.14 14.15 -28.68
CA GLN A 177 15.40 14.74 -28.24
C GLN A 177 16.00 15.59 -29.39
N LYS A 178 17.10 16.30 -29.12
CA LYS A 178 17.78 17.13 -30.11
C LYS A 178 18.37 16.33 -31.27
N ASP A 179 18.69 15.07 -31.06
CA ASP A 179 19.20 14.12 -32.05
C ASP A 179 18.09 13.42 -32.86
N GLY A 180 16.82 13.76 -32.60
CA GLY A 180 15.65 13.14 -33.25
C GLY A 180 15.18 11.82 -32.62
N SER A 181 15.87 11.31 -31.61
CA SER A 181 15.41 10.12 -30.87
C SER A 181 14.20 10.42 -29.98
N ILE A 182 13.43 9.37 -29.62
CA ILE A 182 12.29 9.51 -28.73
C ILE A 182 12.80 9.84 -27.33
N ALA A 183 12.29 10.93 -26.73
CA ALA A 183 12.62 11.25 -25.33
C ALA A 183 12.01 10.21 -24.39
N SER A 184 12.86 9.66 -23.50
CA SER A 184 12.41 8.71 -22.46
C SER A 184 11.83 9.46 -21.28
N ASP A 185 10.57 9.86 -21.41
CA ASP A 185 9.86 10.59 -20.37
C ASP A 185 8.35 10.23 -20.33
N ALA A 186 7.67 10.75 -19.30
CA ALA A 186 6.25 10.51 -19.08
C ALA A 186 5.36 11.03 -20.23
N VAL A 187 5.84 11.98 -21.06
CA VAL A 187 5.10 12.51 -22.21
C VAL A 187 4.95 11.44 -23.27
N ASN A 188 5.96 10.61 -23.46
CA ASN A 188 5.97 9.52 -24.43
C ASN A 188 5.41 8.20 -23.89
N SER A 189 4.99 8.16 -22.64
CA SER A 189 4.45 6.95 -22.01
C SER A 189 3.07 6.57 -22.55
N LEU A 190 2.89 5.34 -23.00
CA LEU A 190 1.60 4.74 -23.35
C LEU A 190 0.59 4.84 -22.20
N PHE A 191 1.07 4.71 -20.94
CA PHE A 191 0.22 4.83 -19.76
C PHE A 191 -0.36 6.23 -19.54
N ARG A 192 0.00 7.22 -20.37
CA ARG A 192 -0.70 8.49 -20.44
C ARG A 192 -2.16 8.32 -20.86
N GLY A 193 -2.43 7.37 -21.76
CA GLY A 193 -3.79 7.02 -22.18
C GLY A 193 -4.55 6.14 -21.18
N VAL A 194 -3.92 5.67 -20.11
CA VAL A 194 -4.56 4.89 -19.05
C VAL A 194 -4.78 5.82 -17.86
N GLN A 195 -6.02 6.06 -17.48
CA GLN A 195 -6.38 6.90 -16.35
C GLN A 195 -7.16 6.07 -15.34
N VAL A 196 -6.79 6.19 -14.07
CA VAL A 196 -7.44 5.52 -12.94
C VAL A 196 -7.86 6.58 -11.96
N SER A 197 -9.15 6.63 -11.63
CA SER A 197 -9.64 7.52 -10.58
C SER A 197 -9.12 7.09 -9.21
N ASP A 198 -9.13 8.00 -8.25
CA ASP A 198 -9.06 7.57 -6.85
C ASP A 198 -10.26 6.68 -6.53
N SER A 199 -10.10 5.81 -5.56
CA SER A 199 -11.19 4.92 -5.17
C SER A 199 -12.32 5.68 -4.48
N LYS A 200 -13.52 5.08 -4.46
CA LYS A 200 -14.52 5.48 -3.47
C LYS A 200 -13.96 5.25 -2.07
N PRO A 201 -14.44 6.02 -1.07
CA PRO A 201 -14.03 5.83 0.31
C PRO A 201 -14.24 4.40 0.81
N ILE A 202 -13.28 3.90 1.58
CA ILE A 202 -13.37 2.61 2.26
C ILE A 202 -14.00 2.86 3.62
N PRO A 203 -15.08 2.14 3.99
CA PRO A 203 -15.71 2.28 5.31
C PRO A 203 -14.73 1.95 6.44
N ASN A 204 -14.80 2.65 7.55
CA ASN A 204 -13.90 2.42 8.70
C ASN A 204 -14.02 1.01 9.26
N GLU A 205 -15.18 0.36 9.16
CA GLU A 205 -15.45 -1.03 9.57
C GLU A 205 -14.67 -2.03 8.70
N ARG A 206 -14.11 -1.58 7.59
CA ARG A 206 -13.24 -2.35 6.70
C ARG A 206 -11.76 -2.00 6.85
N MET A 207 -11.42 -1.29 7.93
CA MET A 207 -10.05 -0.92 8.28
C MET A 207 -9.68 -1.55 9.63
N ALA A 208 -8.47 -2.05 9.76
CA ALA A 208 -7.94 -2.54 11.03
C ALA A 208 -6.42 -2.36 11.11
N LEU A 209 -5.88 -2.39 12.33
CA LEU A 209 -4.44 -2.47 12.54
C LEU A 209 -3.96 -3.88 12.28
N CYS A 210 -2.97 -4.02 11.42
CA CYS A 210 -2.31 -5.27 11.12
C CYS A 210 -0.85 -5.22 11.53
N GLY A 211 -0.40 -6.22 12.29
CA GLY A 211 1.01 -6.40 12.63
C GLY A 211 1.79 -7.03 11.48
N LYS A 212 3.06 -6.65 11.33
CA LYS A 212 3.97 -7.35 10.44
C LYS A 212 4.52 -8.58 11.14
N PHE A 213 4.46 -9.71 10.48
CA PHE A 213 5.09 -10.95 10.90
C PHE A 213 6.10 -11.40 9.84
N ASP A 214 7.29 -11.79 10.28
CA ASP A 214 8.26 -12.45 9.42
C ASP A 214 7.99 -13.97 9.45
N VAL A 215 7.99 -14.57 8.26
CA VAL A 215 7.75 -16.01 8.08
C VAL A 215 8.97 -16.60 7.40
N LEU A 216 9.49 -17.70 7.92
CA LEU A 216 10.61 -18.42 7.33
C LEU A 216 10.17 -19.20 6.08
N PRO A 217 11.09 -19.60 5.18
CA PRO A 217 10.75 -20.34 3.96
C PRO A 217 10.00 -21.64 4.20
N ASP A 218 10.19 -22.27 5.37
CA ASP A 218 9.50 -23.49 5.77
C ASP A 218 8.08 -23.26 6.30
N GLY A 219 7.63 -21.99 6.35
CA GLY A 219 6.32 -21.58 6.86
C GLY A 219 6.27 -21.41 8.38
N SER A 220 7.38 -21.60 9.10
CA SER A 220 7.46 -21.38 10.53
C SER A 220 7.69 -19.90 10.88
N PHE A 221 7.41 -19.55 12.14
CA PHE A 221 7.74 -18.23 12.66
C PHE A 221 9.14 -18.26 13.31
N PRO A 222 9.96 -17.20 13.15
CA PRO A 222 11.24 -17.11 13.81
C PRO A 222 11.10 -17.29 15.33
N LYS A 223 11.97 -18.11 15.94
CA LYS A 223 11.97 -18.39 17.39
C LYS A 223 12.02 -17.11 18.25
N ASN A 224 12.56 -16.04 17.71
CA ASN A 224 12.64 -14.71 18.33
C ASN A 224 11.60 -13.72 17.76
N SER A 225 10.46 -14.18 17.26
CA SER A 225 9.40 -13.30 16.70
C SER A 225 8.95 -12.19 17.66
N LYS A 226 9.10 -12.40 18.98
CA LYS A 226 8.89 -11.38 20.03
C LYS A 226 9.90 -10.21 19.95
N LYS A 227 11.03 -10.36 19.24
CA LYS A 227 12.07 -9.33 19.03
C LYS A 227 11.99 -8.65 17.66
N GLY A 228 11.05 -9.02 16.80
CA GLY A 228 10.81 -8.32 15.55
C GLY A 228 10.47 -6.84 15.78
N ILE A 229 10.80 -5.98 14.82
CA ILE A 229 10.40 -4.57 14.87
C ILE A 229 8.86 -4.55 14.94
N PRO A 230 8.27 -4.05 16.04
CA PRO A 230 6.82 -3.97 16.17
C PRO A 230 6.31 -2.90 15.22
N LEU A 231 5.97 -3.29 14.02
CA LEU A 231 5.47 -2.44 12.97
C LEU A 231 3.98 -2.74 12.79
N PHE A 232 3.16 -1.74 13.05
CA PHE A 232 1.72 -1.81 12.88
C PHE A 232 1.29 -0.88 11.75
N ARG A 233 0.41 -1.37 10.91
CA ARG A 233 -0.12 -0.63 9.77
C ARG A 233 -1.63 -0.64 9.82
N GLU A 234 -2.22 0.51 9.59
CA GLU A 234 -3.64 0.60 9.30
C GLU A 234 -3.88 0.03 7.89
N CYS A 235 -4.66 -1.03 7.78
CA CYS A 235 -4.87 -1.76 6.53
C CYS A 235 -6.35 -1.87 6.21
N ALA A 236 -6.68 -1.87 4.92
CA ALA A 236 -7.96 -2.41 4.49
C ALA A 236 -7.94 -3.93 4.67
N ILE A 237 -8.99 -4.47 5.32
CA ILE A 237 -9.08 -5.89 5.69
C ILE A 237 -9.62 -6.74 4.54
N PRO A 238 -9.35 -8.07 4.54
CA PRO A 238 -9.92 -8.98 3.56
C PRO A 238 -11.44 -8.88 3.48
N GLY A 239 -11.97 -8.97 2.25
CA GLY A 239 -13.39 -8.82 1.95
C GLY A 239 -13.84 -7.39 1.67
N ALA A 240 -13.00 -6.37 1.87
CA ALA A 240 -13.33 -5.02 1.46
C ALA A 240 -13.41 -4.93 -0.07
N ALA A 241 -14.50 -4.38 -0.58
CA ALA A 241 -14.69 -4.06 -2.00
C ALA A 241 -14.35 -2.58 -2.23
N VAL A 242 -13.43 -2.33 -3.14
CA VAL A 242 -12.93 -0.98 -3.45
C VAL A 242 -13.21 -0.66 -4.91
N HIS A 243 -13.89 0.46 -5.15
CA HIS A 243 -14.41 0.82 -6.47
C HIS A 243 -13.65 1.98 -7.08
N PHE A 244 -13.30 1.84 -8.36
CA PHE A 244 -12.59 2.83 -9.17
C PHE A 244 -13.30 3.02 -10.52
N LYS A 245 -12.88 4.06 -11.24
CA LYS A 245 -13.11 4.17 -12.68
C LYS A 245 -11.78 4.04 -13.42
N LEU A 246 -11.77 3.16 -14.42
CA LEU A 246 -10.67 3.02 -15.37
C LEU A 246 -11.11 3.67 -16.69
N THR A 247 -10.34 4.61 -17.19
CA THR A 247 -10.57 5.23 -18.49
C THR A 247 -9.40 4.92 -19.40
N LEU A 248 -9.70 4.39 -20.58
CA LEU A 248 -8.74 4.12 -21.66
C LEU A 248 -8.99 5.11 -22.80
N ASP A 249 -8.03 5.99 -23.05
CA ASP A 249 -8.07 6.93 -24.14
C ASP A 249 -7.48 6.31 -25.42
N GLN A 250 -8.34 5.83 -26.29
CA GLN A 250 -7.94 5.16 -27.52
C GLN A 250 -7.34 6.10 -28.56
N SER A 251 -7.53 7.41 -28.42
CA SER A 251 -6.82 8.38 -29.27
C SER A 251 -5.30 8.35 -29.03
N VAL A 252 -4.90 8.05 -27.79
CA VAL A 252 -3.50 7.87 -27.36
C VAL A 252 -3.05 6.41 -27.52
N LEU A 253 -3.87 5.47 -27.04
CA LEU A 253 -3.51 4.06 -26.95
C LEU A 253 -3.54 3.35 -28.31
N LYS A 254 -4.40 3.76 -29.22
CA LYS A 254 -4.56 3.18 -30.58
C LYS A 254 -4.67 1.65 -30.55
N GLY A 255 -5.43 1.11 -29.59
CA GLY A 255 -5.63 -0.33 -29.41
C GLY A 255 -4.47 -1.10 -28.77
N ARG A 256 -3.34 -0.47 -28.43
CA ARG A 256 -2.19 -1.14 -27.82
C ARG A 256 -2.47 -1.63 -26.40
N ILE A 257 -3.27 -0.87 -25.67
CA ILE A 257 -3.74 -1.23 -24.31
C ILE A 257 -5.25 -1.24 -24.35
N THR A 258 -5.83 -2.38 -24.08
CA THR A 258 -7.28 -2.61 -23.97
C THR A 258 -7.59 -3.17 -22.59
N LYS A 259 -8.87 -3.23 -22.23
CA LYS A 259 -9.33 -3.89 -21.00
C LYS A 259 -8.87 -5.35 -20.97
N GLU A 260 -9.01 -6.06 -22.08
CA GLU A 260 -8.64 -7.47 -22.23
C GLU A 260 -7.14 -7.65 -22.01
N SER A 261 -6.29 -6.84 -22.68
CA SER A 261 -4.83 -6.91 -22.52
C SER A 261 -4.36 -6.61 -21.09
N LEU A 262 -5.04 -5.71 -20.37
CA LEU A 262 -4.74 -5.47 -18.94
C LEU A 262 -5.14 -6.66 -18.06
N MET A 263 -6.28 -7.29 -18.32
CA MET A 263 -6.71 -8.49 -17.59
C MET A 263 -5.76 -9.67 -17.84
N ASP A 264 -5.35 -9.88 -19.08
CA ASP A 264 -4.37 -10.90 -19.46
C ASP A 264 -3.02 -10.63 -18.76
N ALA A 265 -2.58 -9.38 -18.69
CA ALA A 265 -1.36 -9.02 -17.99
C ALA A 265 -1.43 -9.35 -16.49
N ILE A 266 -2.56 -9.07 -15.83
CA ILE A 266 -2.77 -9.43 -14.43
C ILE A 266 -2.74 -10.95 -14.25
N GLN A 267 -3.39 -11.71 -15.14
CA GLN A 267 -3.42 -13.17 -15.08
C GLN A 267 -2.02 -13.78 -15.27
N GLN A 268 -1.27 -13.29 -16.23
CA GLN A 268 0.10 -13.76 -16.48
C GLN A 268 1.03 -13.42 -15.31
N PHE A 269 0.92 -12.22 -14.75
CA PHE A 269 1.68 -11.83 -13.56
C PHE A 269 1.38 -12.75 -12.38
N ASP A 270 0.10 -12.99 -12.07
CA ASP A 270 -0.32 -13.85 -10.97
C ASP A 270 0.20 -15.30 -11.15
N GLY A 271 0.08 -15.85 -12.35
CA GLY A 271 0.63 -17.17 -12.67
C GLY A 271 2.14 -17.24 -12.47
N TYR A 272 2.86 -16.25 -12.98
CA TYR A 272 4.31 -16.19 -12.85
C TYR A 272 4.74 -16.00 -11.40
N TYR A 273 4.10 -15.08 -10.65
CA TYR A 273 4.37 -14.87 -9.24
C TYR A 273 4.17 -16.13 -8.40
N LYS A 274 3.11 -16.89 -8.67
CA LYS A 274 2.84 -18.16 -8.00
C LYS A 274 3.92 -19.20 -8.28
N GLN A 275 4.31 -19.34 -9.53
CA GLN A 275 5.29 -20.35 -9.96
C GLN A 275 6.73 -20.03 -9.51
N THR A 276 7.14 -18.78 -9.59
CA THR A 276 8.54 -18.39 -9.36
C THR A 276 8.84 -17.96 -7.94
N TYR A 277 7.93 -17.22 -7.31
CA TYR A 277 8.15 -16.70 -5.97
C TYR A 277 7.41 -17.48 -4.90
N ARG A 278 6.08 -17.58 -5.01
CA ARG A 278 5.27 -18.26 -3.99
C ARG A 278 5.64 -19.73 -3.80
N ALA A 279 5.98 -20.42 -4.87
CA ALA A 279 6.39 -21.84 -4.81
C ALA A 279 7.64 -22.09 -3.96
N ARG A 280 8.46 -21.05 -3.70
CA ARG A 280 9.66 -21.15 -2.86
C ARG A 280 9.38 -21.12 -1.36
N PHE A 281 8.16 -20.76 -0.97
CA PHE A 281 7.78 -20.60 0.43
C PHE A 281 6.61 -21.52 0.75
N LYS A 282 6.71 -22.23 1.87
CA LYS A 282 5.56 -22.93 2.44
C LYS A 282 4.59 -21.91 3.04
N ALA A 283 3.30 -22.15 2.87
CA ALA A 283 2.28 -21.34 3.52
C ALA A 283 2.38 -21.53 5.05
N PRO A 284 2.34 -20.43 5.84
CA PRO A 284 2.27 -20.56 7.28
C PRO A 284 0.98 -21.26 7.71
N SER A 285 0.99 -21.90 8.88
CA SER A 285 -0.20 -22.49 9.49
C SER A 285 -1.28 -21.42 9.63
N GLY A 286 -2.50 -21.70 9.19
CA GLY A 286 -3.62 -20.74 9.21
C GLY A 286 -3.66 -19.77 8.02
N ALA A 287 -2.75 -19.89 7.05
CA ALA A 287 -2.84 -19.09 5.83
C ALA A 287 -4.14 -19.36 5.08
N VAL A 288 -4.84 -18.29 4.72
CA VAL A 288 -6.06 -18.39 3.92
C VAL A 288 -5.70 -18.79 2.49
N ASN A 289 -6.37 -19.81 1.96
CA ASN A 289 -6.25 -20.17 0.56
C ASN A 289 -6.80 -19.04 -0.30
N LEU A 290 -5.97 -18.45 -1.15
CA LEU A 290 -6.41 -17.47 -2.11
C LEU A 290 -7.30 -18.15 -3.17
N PRO A 291 -8.40 -17.51 -3.59
CA PRO A 291 -9.23 -18.02 -4.67
C PRO A 291 -8.40 -18.20 -5.95
N GLN A 292 -8.90 -19.00 -6.89
CA GLN A 292 -8.21 -19.23 -8.16
C GLN A 292 -8.20 -18.02 -9.12
N GLN A 293 -8.95 -16.96 -8.78
CA GLN A 293 -8.97 -15.74 -9.58
C GLN A 293 -7.60 -15.04 -9.61
N PRO A 294 -7.25 -14.35 -10.69
CA PRO A 294 -6.01 -13.60 -10.78
C PRO A 294 -5.91 -12.53 -9.69
N HIS A 295 -4.70 -12.33 -9.18
CA HIS A 295 -4.40 -11.38 -8.12
C HIS A 295 -3.47 -10.28 -8.59
N LEU A 296 -3.75 -9.07 -8.15
CA LEU A 296 -2.84 -7.92 -8.26
C LEU A 296 -2.22 -7.66 -6.89
N ILE A 297 -0.91 -7.43 -6.87
CA ILE A 297 -0.21 -7.06 -5.64
C ILE A 297 -0.09 -5.55 -5.59
N LEU A 298 -0.64 -4.96 -4.52
CA LEU A 298 -0.74 -3.51 -4.36
C LEU A 298 -0.27 -3.10 -2.97
N GLY A 299 0.27 -1.90 -2.87
CA GLY A 299 0.57 -1.24 -1.60
C GLY A 299 1.93 -1.53 -1.00
N GLY A 300 2.09 -1.08 0.24
CA GLY A 300 3.34 -1.17 1.00
C GLY A 300 3.56 -2.54 1.64
N GLY A 301 4.82 -2.97 1.73
CA GLY A 301 5.18 -4.25 2.32
C GLY A 301 5.07 -5.46 1.39
N SER A 302 4.71 -5.24 0.13
CA SER A 302 4.59 -6.28 -0.89
C SER A 302 5.94 -6.86 -1.36
N GLY A 303 7.05 -6.25 -0.93
CA GLY A 303 8.40 -6.71 -1.26
C GLY A 303 8.88 -6.32 -2.66
N PHE A 304 10.14 -6.62 -2.90
CA PHE A 304 10.82 -6.29 -4.14
C PHE A 304 10.18 -6.98 -5.36
N PHE A 305 9.90 -8.28 -5.25
CA PHE A 305 9.36 -9.08 -6.34
C PHE A 305 8.00 -8.62 -6.88
N ALA A 306 7.23 -7.94 -6.05
CA ALA A 306 5.94 -7.41 -6.47
C ALA A 306 6.02 -6.04 -7.17
N LYS A 307 7.14 -5.33 -6.98
CA LYS A 307 7.29 -3.94 -7.45
C LYS A 307 8.28 -3.78 -8.58
N SER A 308 9.38 -4.55 -8.56
CA SER A 308 10.50 -4.37 -9.48
C SER A 308 10.44 -5.27 -10.69
N CYS A 309 9.28 -5.83 -10.97
CA CYS A 309 9.17 -6.83 -12.01
C CYS A 309 10.19 -7.97 -11.78
N LEU A 310 9.73 -9.16 -11.68
CA LEU A 310 10.53 -10.40 -11.71
C LEU A 310 11.41 -10.51 -12.98
N LEU A 311 11.61 -9.41 -13.68
CA LEU A 311 12.31 -9.26 -14.94
C LEU A 311 13.81 -9.17 -14.78
N TYR A 312 14.27 -8.63 -13.67
CA TYR A 312 15.69 -8.55 -13.40
C TYR A 312 16.12 -9.87 -12.76
N THR A 313 16.63 -10.76 -13.58
CA THR A 313 17.30 -11.98 -13.12
C THR A 313 18.64 -11.69 -12.44
N SER A 314 19.07 -10.43 -12.39
CA SER A 314 20.22 -10.02 -11.60
C SER A 314 19.90 -10.20 -10.12
N PRO A 315 20.66 -11.01 -9.38
CA PRO A 315 20.50 -11.14 -7.95
C PRO A 315 20.65 -9.77 -7.31
N SER A 316 19.78 -9.43 -6.37
CA SER A 316 19.91 -8.22 -5.57
C SER A 316 21.32 -8.20 -4.94
N PRO A 317 21.97 -7.04 -4.80
CA PRO A 317 23.22 -6.95 -4.05
C PRO A 317 23.13 -7.53 -2.62
N ARG A 318 21.91 -7.70 -2.10
CA ARG A 318 21.66 -8.37 -0.80
C ARG A 318 21.59 -9.89 -0.90
N ASP A 319 21.43 -10.43 -2.11
CA ASP A 319 21.39 -11.89 -2.36
C ASP A 319 22.77 -12.44 -2.70
N MET A 320 23.74 -11.57 -2.89
CA MET A 320 25.16 -11.87 -3.05
C MET A 320 25.91 -11.77 -1.73
#